data_03ad50d83803997fbc9bf1ccdb3b90c9
#
_entry.id   03ad50d83803997fbc9bf1ccdb3b90c9
#
_cell.length_a   1.000
_cell.length_b   1.000
_cell.length_c   1.000
_cell.angle_alpha   90.00
_cell.angle_beta   90.00
_cell.angle_gamma   90.00
#
_symmetry.space_group_name_H-M   'P 1'
#
loop_
_entity.id
_entity.type
_entity.pdbx_description
1 polymer ?
#
loop_
_entity_poly.entity_id
_entity_poly.type
_entity_poly.pdbx_seq_one_letter_code
_entity_poly.pdbx_strand_id
1 'polypeptide(L)'
;NINELLDRNVSTYGVSATAVDEAAKALLRSSSFGNAVNYSENWYLESDSIEILARLIYGENNVNLTDQPAIAWVLTNRYEAQSSTFGKTLYDIATKKYQFSSIHPGSDQVRQTLNARKPDTSSKAWAKATWLACAVYQASGRTNFAILQPKPDGIDKQCYFVSVTYAKLHMTARSGYLYYDGSKIKNATLVGI
;
A
#
# COMPACT_ATOMS: atom_id res chain seq x y z
N ASN A 1 8.15 1.34 -19.81
CA ASN A 1 8.39 0.93 -18.42
C ASN A 1 7.81 1.98 -17.48
N ILE A 2 7.02 1.53 -16.50
CA ILE A 2 6.32 2.40 -15.53
C ILE A 2 7.33 3.20 -14.69
N ASN A 3 8.43 2.59 -14.26
CA ASN A 3 9.48 3.27 -13.51
C ASN A 3 10.13 4.39 -14.31
N GLU A 4 10.39 4.18 -15.57
CA GLU A 4 10.94 5.21 -16.46
C GLU A 4 9.98 6.38 -16.66
N LEU A 5 8.68 6.09 -16.77
CA LEU A 5 7.65 7.13 -16.85
C LEU A 5 7.67 8.00 -15.58
N LEU A 6 7.70 7.37 -14.41
CA LEU A 6 7.69 8.07 -13.14
C LEU A 6 8.97 8.88 -12.93
N ASP A 7 10.11 8.30 -13.23
CA ASP A 7 11.41 8.98 -13.13
C ASP A 7 11.49 10.18 -14.08
N ARG A 8 10.92 10.06 -15.27
CA ARG A 8 10.80 11.16 -16.25
C ARG A 8 9.90 12.28 -15.73
N ASN A 9 8.77 11.93 -15.11
CA ASN A 9 7.87 12.90 -14.53
C ASN A 9 8.51 13.62 -13.33
N VAL A 10 9.27 12.91 -12.50
CA VAL A 10 10.05 13.51 -11.41
C VAL A 10 11.11 14.46 -11.94
N SER A 11 11.79 14.11 -13.03
CA SER A 11 12.77 15.01 -13.69
C SER A 11 12.13 16.28 -14.23
N THR A 12 10.88 16.20 -14.72
CA THR A 12 10.15 17.33 -15.30
C THR A 12 9.47 18.19 -14.22
N TYR A 13 8.81 17.58 -13.26
CA TYR A 13 7.93 18.24 -12.28
C TYR A 13 8.46 18.25 -10.85
N GLY A 14 9.59 17.59 -10.60
CA GLY A 14 10.08 17.34 -9.25
C GLY A 14 9.25 16.29 -8.52
N VAL A 15 9.56 16.04 -7.26
CA VAL A 15 8.72 15.23 -6.37
C VAL A 15 7.52 16.07 -5.97
N SER A 16 6.39 15.89 -6.64
CA SER A 16 5.22 16.76 -6.53
C SER A 16 3.93 16.02 -6.85
N ALA A 17 2.82 16.56 -6.38
CA ALA A 17 1.49 16.05 -6.73
C ALA A 17 1.25 16.04 -8.25
N THR A 18 1.78 17.03 -8.98
CA THR A 18 1.68 17.08 -10.44
C THR A 18 2.35 15.87 -11.10
N ALA A 19 3.55 15.51 -10.66
CA ALA A 19 4.25 14.34 -11.18
C ALA A 19 3.49 13.04 -10.88
N VAL A 20 2.93 12.92 -9.67
CA VAL A 20 2.09 11.77 -9.29
C VAL A 20 0.82 11.72 -10.13
N ASP A 21 0.12 12.84 -10.31
CA ASP A 21 -1.10 12.92 -11.11
C ASP A 21 -0.86 12.47 -12.55
N GLU A 22 0.20 12.95 -13.17
CA GLU A 22 0.53 12.61 -14.57
C GLU A 22 0.88 11.11 -14.69
N ALA A 23 1.66 10.56 -13.76
CA ALA A 23 1.98 9.15 -13.74
C ALA A 23 0.73 8.29 -13.54
N ALA A 24 -0.09 8.61 -12.57
CA ALA A 24 -1.32 7.87 -12.26
C ALA A 24 -2.30 7.89 -13.44
N LYS A 25 -2.51 9.06 -14.08
CA LYS A 25 -3.35 9.17 -15.27
C LYS A 25 -2.85 8.30 -16.41
N ALA A 26 -1.54 8.27 -16.67
CA ALA A 26 -0.96 7.45 -17.71
C ALA A 26 -1.16 5.96 -17.44
N LEU A 27 -0.97 5.52 -16.19
CA LEU A 27 -1.20 4.14 -15.79
C LEU A 27 -2.67 3.72 -15.94
N LEU A 28 -3.59 4.56 -15.47
CA LEU A 28 -5.03 4.29 -15.56
C LEU A 28 -5.56 4.23 -16.99
N ARG A 29 -4.86 4.85 -17.94
CA ARG A 29 -5.17 4.76 -19.38
C ARG A 29 -4.53 3.52 -20.04
N SER A 30 -3.54 2.92 -19.42
CA SER A 30 -2.88 1.73 -19.95
C SER A 30 -3.82 0.53 -19.94
N SER A 31 -3.94 -0.15 -21.06
CA SER A 31 -4.79 -1.33 -21.18
C SER A 31 -4.27 -2.56 -20.41
N SER A 32 -3.01 -2.55 -20.01
CA SER A 32 -2.39 -3.67 -19.29
C SER A 32 -2.32 -3.46 -17.78
N PHE A 33 -2.40 -2.22 -17.30
CA PHE A 33 -2.29 -1.91 -15.88
C PHE A 33 -3.54 -2.36 -15.12
N GLY A 34 -3.36 -3.23 -14.15
CA GLY A 34 -4.47 -3.79 -13.36
C GLY A 34 -5.19 -4.97 -14.03
N ASN A 35 -4.65 -5.54 -15.09
CA ASN A 35 -5.21 -6.74 -15.71
C ASN A 35 -5.41 -7.88 -14.70
N ALA A 36 -6.47 -8.66 -14.91
CA ALA A 36 -6.75 -9.82 -14.09
C ALA A 36 -5.61 -10.83 -14.17
N VAL A 37 -5.17 -11.30 -13.00
CA VAL A 37 -4.15 -12.33 -12.86
C VAL A 37 -4.77 -13.56 -12.19
N ASN A 38 -4.59 -14.73 -12.79
CA ASN A 38 -5.01 -15.98 -12.18
C ASN A 38 -4.10 -16.34 -11.01
N TYR A 39 -4.65 -17.04 -10.04
CA TYR A 39 -3.87 -17.44 -8.88
C TYR A 39 -2.78 -18.43 -9.23
N SER A 40 -1.60 -18.16 -8.71
CA SER A 40 -0.50 -19.08 -8.48
C SER A 40 0.23 -18.60 -7.23
N GLU A 41 1.11 -19.42 -6.67
CA GLU A 41 1.89 -18.98 -5.48
C GLU A 41 2.73 -17.72 -5.74
N ASN A 42 3.10 -17.50 -6.99
CA ASN A 42 3.94 -16.39 -7.42
C ASN A 42 3.21 -15.44 -8.38
N TRP A 43 1.88 -15.32 -8.28
CA TRP A 43 1.07 -14.52 -9.19
C TRP A 43 1.55 -13.06 -9.30
N TYR A 44 2.11 -12.51 -8.23
CA TYR A 44 2.57 -11.13 -8.13
C TYR A 44 3.85 -10.84 -8.93
N LEU A 45 4.58 -11.88 -9.36
CA LEU A 45 5.82 -11.70 -10.13
C LEU A 45 5.59 -11.08 -11.51
N GLU A 46 4.38 -11.12 -12.04
CA GLU A 46 4.02 -10.47 -13.31
C GLU A 46 3.84 -8.96 -13.18
N SER A 47 3.78 -8.44 -11.97
CA SER A 47 3.59 -7.02 -11.69
C SER A 47 4.92 -6.34 -11.33
N ASP A 48 5.13 -5.11 -11.79
CA ASP A 48 6.25 -4.31 -11.32
C ASP A 48 5.97 -3.65 -9.94
N SER A 49 6.95 -2.90 -9.43
CA SER A 49 6.87 -2.32 -8.10
C SER A 49 5.65 -1.42 -7.90
N ILE A 50 5.31 -0.59 -8.86
CA ILE A 50 4.19 0.36 -8.73
C ILE A 50 2.86 -0.38 -8.82
N GLU A 51 2.74 -1.30 -9.78
CA GLU A 51 1.52 -2.08 -9.93
C GLU A 51 1.25 -2.95 -8.71
N ILE A 52 2.28 -3.61 -8.15
CA ILE A 52 2.08 -4.43 -6.96
C ILE A 52 1.71 -3.59 -5.73
N LEU A 53 2.23 -2.38 -5.59
CA LEU A 53 1.80 -1.45 -4.55
C LEU A 53 0.33 -1.05 -4.71
N ALA A 54 -0.10 -0.74 -5.94
CA ALA A 54 -1.49 -0.42 -6.21
C ALA A 54 -2.42 -1.60 -5.92
N ARG A 55 -2.05 -2.79 -6.33
CA ARG A 55 -2.79 -4.03 -6.06
C ARG A 55 -2.87 -4.33 -4.56
N LEU A 56 -1.79 -4.09 -3.81
CA LEU A 56 -1.76 -4.25 -2.36
C LEU A 56 -2.71 -3.26 -1.68
N ILE A 57 -2.60 -1.98 -1.96
CA ILE A 57 -3.44 -0.95 -1.34
C ILE A 57 -4.93 -1.23 -1.64
N TYR A 58 -5.26 -1.54 -2.88
CA TYR A 58 -6.61 -1.89 -3.29
C TYR A 58 -7.08 -3.19 -2.63
N GLY A 59 -6.24 -4.20 -2.59
CA GLY A 59 -6.56 -5.50 -2.00
C GLY A 59 -6.80 -5.43 -0.50
N GLU A 60 -6.06 -4.58 0.20
CA GLU A 60 -6.25 -4.36 1.64
C GLU A 60 -7.52 -3.55 1.94
N ASN A 61 -7.84 -2.55 1.10
CA ASN A 61 -9.10 -1.82 1.24
C ASN A 61 -9.60 -1.25 -0.10
N ASN A 62 -10.62 -1.88 -0.66
CA ASN A 62 -11.29 -1.43 -1.89
C ASN A 62 -12.68 -0.82 -1.63
N VAL A 63 -13.06 -0.64 -0.37
CA VAL A 63 -14.40 -0.14 0.02
C VAL A 63 -14.28 1.24 0.65
N ASN A 64 -13.42 1.39 1.65
CA ASN A 64 -13.25 2.65 2.37
C ASN A 64 -12.03 3.42 1.87
N LEU A 65 -12.25 4.38 0.99
CA LEU A 65 -11.18 5.17 0.38
C LEU A 65 -10.41 6.02 1.41
N THR A 66 -11.02 6.34 2.55
CA THR A 66 -10.38 7.17 3.59
C THR A 66 -9.28 6.41 4.34
N ASP A 67 -9.29 5.09 4.30
CA ASP A 67 -8.29 4.26 4.98
C ASP A 67 -7.08 3.91 4.08
N GLN A 68 -7.21 4.06 2.77
CA GLN A 68 -6.11 3.77 1.85
C GLN A 68 -4.83 4.59 2.12
N PRO A 69 -4.90 5.89 2.47
CA PRO A 69 -3.71 6.65 2.82
C PRO A 69 -2.91 6.07 3.99
N ALA A 70 -3.57 5.48 4.98
CA ALA A 70 -2.88 4.85 6.11
C ALA A 70 -2.10 3.59 5.67
N ILE A 71 -2.63 2.81 4.72
CA ILE A 71 -1.90 1.67 4.13
C ILE A 71 -0.64 2.17 3.42
N ALA A 72 -0.76 3.22 2.63
CA ALA A 72 0.38 3.85 1.96
C ALA A 72 1.44 4.34 2.96
N TRP A 73 1.04 4.93 4.07
CA TRP A 73 1.94 5.33 5.14
C TRP A 73 2.65 4.16 5.81
N VAL A 74 1.98 3.03 6.00
CA VAL A 74 2.63 1.80 6.51
C VAL A 74 3.72 1.33 5.54
N LEU A 75 3.46 1.33 4.23
CA LEU A 75 4.45 0.97 3.23
C LEU A 75 5.67 1.90 3.28
N THR A 76 5.44 3.20 3.36
CA THR A 76 6.50 4.21 3.49
C THR A 76 7.30 4.02 4.78
N ASN A 77 6.64 3.78 5.90
CA ASN A 77 7.29 3.54 7.18
C ASN A 77 8.17 2.26 7.15
N ARG A 78 7.69 1.21 6.50
CA ARG A 78 8.49 -0.01 6.30
C ARG A 78 9.71 0.24 5.42
N TYR A 79 9.56 1.05 4.39
CA TYR A 79 10.69 1.44 3.55
C TYR A 79 11.73 2.25 4.35
N GLU A 80 11.31 3.24 5.13
CA GLU A 80 12.20 4.06 5.96
C GLU A 80 12.92 3.22 7.04
N ALA A 81 12.28 2.19 7.56
CA ALA A 81 12.87 1.31 8.56
C ALA A 81 14.07 0.51 8.03
N GLN A 82 14.16 0.27 6.72
CA GLN A 82 15.24 -0.49 6.08
C GLN A 82 15.56 -1.82 6.80
N SER A 83 14.53 -2.46 7.31
CA SER A 83 14.62 -3.68 8.12
C SER A 83 14.52 -4.93 7.25
N SER A 84 15.31 -5.95 7.57
CA SER A 84 15.18 -7.27 6.94
C SER A 84 13.84 -7.94 7.25
N THR A 85 13.17 -7.53 8.33
CA THR A 85 11.83 -8.02 8.68
C THR A 85 10.81 -7.68 7.59
N PHE A 86 10.89 -6.48 7.01
CA PHE A 86 9.93 -6.04 6.01
C PHE A 86 10.45 -6.15 4.57
N GLY A 87 11.75 -6.09 4.37
CA GLY A 87 12.39 -5.90 3.09
C GLY A 87 12.94 -4.49 2.93
N LYS A 88 13.80 -4.30 1.92
CA LYS A 88 14.53 -3.03 1.72
C LYS A 88 14.09 -2.26 0.47
N THR A 89 13.52 -2.93 -0.50
CA THR A 89 12.90 -2.30 -1.67
C THR A 89 11.39 -2.29 -1.52
N LEU A 90 10.71 -1.40 -2.20
CA LEU A 90 9.24 -1.35 -2.19
C LEU A 90 8.62 -2.66 -2.69
N TYR A 91 9.22 -3.27 -3.71
CA TYR A 91 8.78 -4.56 -4.21
C TYR A 91 8.92 -5.66 -3.14
N ASP A 92 10.09 -5.74 -2.49
CA ASP A 92 10.31 -6.73 -1.42
C ASP A 92 9.34 -6.54 -0.26
N ILE A 93 9.09 -5.29 0.13
CA ILE A 93 8.14 -4.94 1.21
C ILE A 93 6.74 -5.41 0.85
N ALA A 94 6.30 -5.16 -0.37
CA ALA A 94 4.96 -5.54 -0.82
C ALA A 94 4.79 -7.06 -0.94
N THR A 95 5.84 -7.77 -1.33
CA THR A 95 5.79 -9.21 -1.64
C THR A 95 6.36 -10.10 -0.56
N LYS A 96 6.81 -9.56 0.57
CA LYS A 96 7.33 -10.35 1.69
C LYS A 96 6.28 -11.33 2.20
N LYS A 97 6.66 -12.60 2.30
CA LYS A 97 5.77 -13.67 2.79
C LYS A 97 5.18 -13.31 4.16
N TYR A 98 3.89 -13.57 4.33
CA TYR A 98 3.14 -13.37 5.57
C TYR A 98 3.00 -11.93 6.06
N GLN A 99 3.31 -10.94 5.21
CA GLN A 99 3.18 -9.52 5.60
C GLN A 99 1.84 -8.92 5.19
N PHE A 100 1.34 -9.24 4.01
CA PHE A 100 0.06 -8.76 3.50
C PHE A 100 -0.74 -9.93 2.93
N SER A 101 -1.89 -10.20 3.52
CA SER A 101 -2.75 -11.30 3.08
C SER A 101 -3.37 -11.09 1.69
N SER A 102 -3.47 -9.84 1.24
CA SER A 102 -3.90 -9.53 -0.12
C SER A 102 -2.90 -9.98 -1.19
N ILE A 103 -1.63 -10.13 -0.82
CA ILE A 103 -0.56 -10.60 -1.71
C ILE A 103 -0.23 -12.06 -1.42
N HIS A 104 0.06 -12.39 -0.16
CA HIS A 104 0.35 -13.73 0.32
C HIS A 104 -0.74 -14.22 1.26
N PRO A 105 -1.73 -14.98 0.78
CA PRO A 105 -2.74 -15.57 1.63
C PRO A 105 -2.11 -16.66 2.51
N GLY A 106 -2.72 -16.93 3.65
CA GLY A 106 -2.45 -18.16 4.37
C GLY A 106 -2.83 -19.39 3.53
N SER A 107 -2.38 -20.58 3.93
CA SER A 107 -2.84 -21.81 3.33
C SER A 107 -4.38 -21.82 3.30
N ASP A 108 -5.00 -22.21 2.24
CA ASP A 108 -6.46 -22.30 2.05
C ASP A 108 -7.22 -20.96 1.92
N GLN A 109 -6.52 -19.83 1.82
CA GLN A 109 -7.16 -18.51 1.74
C GLN A 109 -6.92 -17.77 0.42
N VAL A 110 -6.92 -18.46 -0.70
CA VAL A 110 -6.69 -17.90 -2.05
C VAL A 110 -7.62 -16.72 -2.35
N ARG A 111 -8.84 -16.72 -1.79
CA ARG A 111 -9.81 -15.62 -1.94
C ARG A 111 -9.29 -14.27 -1.40
N GLN A 112 -8.36 -14.27 -0.45
CA GLN A 112 -7.81 -13.03 0.11
C GLN A 112 -7.01 -12.23 -0.92
N THR A 113 -6.50 -12.89 -1.96
CA THR A 113 -5.79 -12.23 -3.05
C THR A 113 -6.72 -11.75 -4.16
N LEU A 114 -8.00 -12.10 -4.13
CA LEU A 114 -8.90 -11.90 -5.28
C LEU A 114 -8.97 -10.45 -5.72
N ASN A 115 -9.16 -9.52 -4.80
CA ASN A 115 -9.25 -8.10 -5.13
C ASN A 115 -7.93 -7.57 -5.69
N ALA A 116 -6.80 -7.97 -5.11
CA ALA A 116 -5.49 -7.55 -5.61
C ALA A 116 -5.18 -8.13 -7.00
N ARG A 117 -5.60 -9.37 -7.26
CA ARG A 117 -5.39 -10.04 -8.56
C ARG A 117 -6.34 -9.55 -9.66
N LYS A 118 -7.55 -9.20 -9.28
CA LYS A 118 -8.62 -8.82 -10.23
C LYS A 118 -9.28 -7.52 -9.76
N PRO A 119 -8.56 -6.39 -9.76
CA PRO A 119 -9.13 -5.13 -9.33
C PRO A 119 -10.22 -4.68 -10.30
N ASP A 120 -11.24 -3.99 -9.79
CA ASP A 120 -12.15 -3.22 -10.62
C ASP A 120 -11.44 -1.94 -11.08
N THR A 121 -10.88 -1.98 -12.27
CA THR A 121 -10.08 -0.89 -12.84
C THR A 121 -10.89 0.35 -13.17
N SER A 122 -12.21 0.28 -13.16
CA SER A 122 -13.11 1.42 -13.33
C SER A 122 -13.46 2.11 -12.00
N SER A 123 -13.10 1.52 -10.87
CA SER A 123 -13.47 2.02 -9.55
C SER A 123 -12.64 3.21 -9.10
N LYS A 124 -13.25 4.07 -8.29
CA LYS A 124 -12.53 5.16 -7.60
C LYS A 124 -11.46 4.61 -6.64
N ALA A 125 -11.72 3.44 -6.03
CA ALA A 125 -10.78 2.79 -5.13
C ALA A 125 -9.48 2.38 -5.86
N TRP A 126 -9.58 1.87 -7.09
CA TRP A 126 -8.42 1.55 -7.90
C TRP A 126 -7.66 2.79 -8.33
N ALA A 127 -8.37 3.84 -8.76
CA ALA A 127 -7.75 5.11 -9.13
C ALA A 127 -6.97 5.72 -7.94
N LYS A 128 -7.55 5.71 -6.76
CA LYS A 128 -6.87 6.21 -5.55
C LYS A 128 -5.69 5.35 -5.14
N ALA A 129 -5.83 4.03 -5.17
CA ALA A 129 -4.74 3.10 -4.89
C ALA A 129 -3.57 3.30 -5.85
N THR A 130 -3.85 3.52 -7.14
CA THR A 130 -2.85 3.82 -8.16
C THR A 130 -2.12 5.13 -7.86
N TRP A 131 -2.85 6.19 -7.53
CA TRP A 131 -2.25 7.47 -7.15
C TRP A 131 -1.33 7.32 -5.94
N LEU A 132 -1.80 6.63 -4.91
CA LEU A 132 -1.00 6.39 -3.69
C LEU A 132 0.24 5.53 -3.97
N ALA A 133 0.13 4.52 -4.82
CA ALA A 133 1.27 3.71 -5.23
C ALA A 133 2.34 4.55 -5.93
N CYS A 134 1.94 5.43 -6.86
CA CYS A 134 2.85 6.37 -7.51
C CYS A 134 3.49 7.33 -6.51
N ALA A 135 2.72 7.83 -5.55
CA ALA A 135 3.21 8.75 -4.52
C ALA A 135 4.21 8.08 -3.58
N VAL A 136 3.94 6.85 -3.13
CA VAL A 136 4.88 6.06 -2.32
C VAL A 136 6.18 5.82 -3.08
N TYR A 137 6.09 5.39 -4.33
CA TYR A 137 7.27 5.16 -5.17
C TYR A 137 8.09 6.45 -5.35
N GLN A 138 7.42 7.56 -5.66
CA GLN A 138 8.09 8.82 -5.94
C GLN A 138 8.78 9.39 -4.70
N ALA A 139 8.18 9.30 -3.53
CA ALA A 139 8.73 9.84 -2.29
C ALA A 139 9.82 8.96 -1.67
N SER A 140 9.71 7.64 -1.80
CA SER A 140 10.61 6.70 -1.13
C SER A 140 12.07 6.89 -1.57
N GLY A 141 12.94 7.13 -0.59
CA GLY A 141 14.35 7.42 -0.83
C GLY A 141 14.66 8.81 -1.38
N ARG A 142 13.66 9.68 -1.56
CA ARG A 142 13.84 11.04 -2.11
C ARG A 142 13.38 12.14 -1.17
N THR A 143 12.22 11.99 -0.53
CA THR A 143 11.66 13.03 0.34
C THR A 143 10.69 12.45 1.36
N ASN A 144 10.20 13.30 2.26
CA ASN A 144 9.14 12.93 3.21
C ASN A 144 7.81 12.76 2.45
N PHE A 145 7.17 11.62 2.64
CA PHE A 145 5.88 11.30 2.01
C PHE A 145 4.78 12.30 2.37
N ALA A 146 4.91 12.99 3.51
CA ALA A 146 3.93 13.99 3.94
C ALA A 146 3.72 15.14 2.94
N ILE A 147 4.68 15.41 2.07
CA ILE A 147 4.52 16.45 1.03
C ILE A 147 3.51 16.07 -0.05
N LEU A 148 3.27 14.76 -0.22
CA LEU A 148 2.32 14.24 -1.21
C LEU A 148 1.01 13.81 -0.56
N GLN A 149 1.09 13.20 0.61
CA GLN A 149 -0.06 12.66 1.34
C GLN A 149 0.03 13.07 2.80
N PRO A 150 -0.89 13.92 3.29
CA PRO A 150 -0.95 14.25 4.71
C PRO A 150 -1.03 13.00 5.57
N LYS A 151 -0.32 13.01 6.68
CA LYS A 151 -0.29 11.89 7.62
C LYS A 151 -1.68 11.75 8.28
N PRO A 152 -2.36 10.61 8.17
CA PRO A 152 -3.60 10.39 8.88
C PRO A 152 -3.40 10.49 10.40
N ASP A 153 -4.45 10.95 11.11
CA ASP A 153 -4.41 11.07 12.56
C ASP A 153 -4.05 9.74 13.21
N GLY A 154 -3.07 9.76 14.11
CA GLY A 154 -2.60 8.61 14.88
C GLY A 154 -1.56 7.76 14.19
N ILE A 155 -1.24 7.99 12.93
CA ILE A 155 -0.08 7.39 12.28
C ILE A 155 1.16 8.22 12.61
N ASP A 156 2.22 7.53 13.00
CA ASP A 156 3.57 8.07 13.16
C ASP A 156 4.53 7.14 12.41
N LYS A 157 5.18 6.23 13.12
CA LYS A 157 6.13 5.26 12.53
C LYS A 157 5.61 3.82 12.52
N GLN A 158 4.31 3.65 12.66
CA GLN A 158 3.72 2.30 12.68
C GLN A 158 3.93 1.59 11.36
N CYS A 159 4.36 0.33 11.47
CA CYS A 159 4.59 -0.56 10.34
C CYS A 159 3.52 -1.65 10.18
N TYR A 160 2.47 -1.62 11.00
CA TYR A 160 1.39 -2.62 11.02
C TYR A 160 0.03 -1.96 11.09
N PHE A 161 -0.96 -2.63 10.56
CA PHE A 161 -2.37 -2.32 10.73
C PHE A 161 -3.17 -3.60 10.92
N VAL A 162 -4.32 -3.48 11.57
CA VAL A 162 -5.28 -4.57 11.79
C VAL A 162 -6.71 -4.04 11.65
N SER A 163 -7.67 -4.93 11.42
CA SER A 163 -9.09 -4.53 11.42
C SER A 163 -9.56 -4.13 12.82
N VAL A 164 -10.55 -3.25 12.90
CA VAL A 164 -11.18 -2.87 14.19
C VAL A 164 -11.70 -4.10 14.92
N THR A 165 -12.30 -5.04 14.19
CA THR A 165 -12.79 -6.28 14.77
C THR A 165 -11.67 -7.10 15.42
N TYR A 166 -10.56 -7.28 14.69
CA TYR A 166 -9.39 -7.98 15.22
C TYR A 166 -8.81 -7.26 16.43
N ALA A 167 -8.69 -5.94 16.36
CA ALA A 167 -8.17 -5.12 17.46
C ALA A 167 -9.02 -5.27 18.73
N LYS A 168 -10.34 -5.25 18.61
CA LYS A 168 -11.26 -5.44 19.74
C LYS A 168 -11.14 -6.81 20.40
N LEU A 169 -10.86 -7.85 19.60
CA LEU A 169 -10.79 -9.22 20.09
C LEU A 169 -9.42 -9.59 20.66
N HIS A 170 -8.34 -9.04 20.11
CA HIS A 170 -6.98 -9.53 20.36
C HIS A 170 -6.01 -8.50 20.91
N MET A 171 -6.39 -7.23 20.96
CA MET A 171 -5.49 -6.17 21.37
C MET A 171 -5.87 -5.61 22.74
N THR A 172 -4.87 -5.20 23.50
CA THR A 172 -5.06 -4.61 24.83
C THR A 172 -4.97 -3.09 24.74
N ALA A 173 -6.01 -2.41 25.25
CA ALA A 173 -5.99 -0.97 25.42
C ALA A 173 -5.21 -0.57 26.68
N ARG A 174 -4.25 0.35 26.54
CA ARG A 174 -3.49 0.92 27.64
C ARG A 174 -3.34 2.42 27.40
N SER A 175 -3.74 3.24 28.37
CA SER A 175 -3.56 4.70 28.31
C SER A 175 -4.03 5.33 26.98
N GLY A 176 -5.19 4.92 26.47
CA GLY A 176 -5.75 5.43 25.22
C GLY A 176 -5.12 4.87 23.94
N TYR A 177 -4.24 3.88 24.06
CA TYR A 177 -3.59 3.24 22.91
C TYR A 177 -3.91 1.76 22.84
N LEU A 178 -3.90 1.22 21.63
CA LEU A 178 -3.89 -0.21 21.40
C LEU A 178 -2.46 -0.70 21.17
N TYR A 179 -2.19 -1.92 21.61
CA TYR A 179 -0.91 -2.59 21.42
C TYR A 179 -1.12 -3.89 20.66
N TYR A 180 -0.33 -4.11 19.66
CA TYR A 180 -0.26 -5.36 18.93
C TYR A 180 1.19 -5.81 18.87
N ASP A 181 1.46 -7.03 19.37
CA ASP A 181 2.81 -7.61 19.41
C ASP A 181 3.87 -6.66 20.00
N GLY A 182 3.51 -5.97 21.09
CA GLY A 182 4.37 -4.99 21.76
C GLY A 182 4.48 -3.63 21.03
N SER A 183 3.97 -3.51 19.83
CA SER A 183 3.98 -2.24 19.09
C SER A 183 2.78 -1.38 19.46
N LYS A 184 3.05 -0.12 19.80
CA LYS A 184 2.02 0.85 20.17
C LYS A 184 1.28 1.34 18.92
N ILE A 185 -0.04 1.19 18.91
CA ILE A 185 -0.94 1.73 17.88
C ILE A 185 -1.81 2.80 18.52
N LYS A 186 -1.76 4.00 18.00
CA LYS A 186 -2.32 5.18 18.67
C LYS A 186 -3.85 5.16 18.76
N ASN A 187 -4.55 4.52 17.84
CA ASN A 187 -6.00 4.61 17.76
C ASN A 187 -6.59 3.39 17.05
N ALA A 188 -7.62 2.78 17.64
CA ALA A 188 -8.33 1.65 17.03
C ALA A 188 -8.99 2.00 15.69
N THR A 189 -9.37 3.25 15.50
CA THR A 189 -9.98 3.73 14.25
C THR A 189 -9.01 3.72 13.08
N LEU A 190 -7.72 3.92 13.36
CA LEU A 190 -6.66 3.87 12.35
C LEU A 190 -6.21 2.45 12.03
N VAL A 191 -6.50 1.57 12.94
CA VAL A 191 -6.32 0.13 12.82
C VAL A 191 -7.49 -0.50 12.08
N GLY A 192 -8.53 0.27 11.83
CA GLY A 192 -9.75 -0.12 11.13
C GLY A 192 -9.64 -0.15 9.61
N ILE A 193 -8.44 -0.21 9.14
CA ILE A 193 -8.14 -0.30 7.73
C ILE A 193 -8.40 -1.70 7.21
#